data_b0b8a3ccc9b6df53dddffc31d933e97c
#
_entry.id   b0b8a3ccc9b6df53dddffc31d933e97c
#
_cell.length_a   1.000
_cell.length_b   1.000
_cell.length_c   1.000
_cell.angle_alpha   90.00
_cell.angle_beta   90.00
_cell.angle_gamma   90.00
#
_symmetry.space_group_name_H-M   'P 1'
#
loop_
_entity.id
_entity.type
_entity.pdbx_description
1 polymer ?
#
loop_
_entity_poly.entity_id
_entity_poly.type
_entity_poly.pdbx_seq_one_letter_code
_entity_poly.pdbx_strand_id
1 'polypeptide(L)'
;MLLGAALVLAALDWVAVARRIAPLEYVCKPAAALAFLATALTLDPASSASRTWCCVALGFCVIGDVFLMLPRDAFLPGLAAFAVAQTCLAVSFALQDPTALRLVIAVVLVVPSAVILARRFVGAVARGGNGSGDGVGDGLGDGVLVPALVLYITVIAAMVVSALAGGTVVGVAGALLFLTSDSLIAEHRFVAARSWQPLAIIVTYHLALAALVLGQL
;
A
#
# COMPACT_ATOMS: atom_id res chain seq x y z
N MET A 1 -13.89 -14.88 13.57
CA MET A 1 -13.06 -14.53 14.75
C MET A 1 -11.75 -13.82 14.35
N LEU A 2 -10.99 -14.33 13.38
CA LEU A 2 -9.70 -13.74 12.98
C LEU A 2 -9.81 -12.31 12.43
N LEU A 3 -10.80 -12.01 11.59
CA LEU A 3 -11.04 -10.65 11.11
C LEU A 3 -11.27 -9.65 12.26
N GLY A 4 -12.05 -10.05 13.27
CA GLY A 4 -12.26 -9.23 14.47
C GLY A 4 -10.95 -8.95 15.21
N ALA A 5 -10.09 -9.95 15.37
CA ALA A 5 -8.77 -9.79 15.97
C ALA A 5 -7.88 -8.85 15.14
N ALA A 6 -7.88 -8.98 13.80
CA ALA A 6 -7.14 -8.10 12.91
C ALA A 6 -7.59 -6.63 13.06
N LEU A 7 -8.91 -6.39 13.12
CA LEU A 7 -9.47 -5.04 13.29
C LEU A 7 -9.15 -4.46 14.68
N VAL A 8 -9.13 -5.27 15.73
CA VAL A 8 -8.73 -4.82 17.08
C VAL A 8 -7.25 -4.44 17.09
N LEU A 9 -6.37 -5.26 16.50
CA LEU A 9 -4.95 -4.94 16.38
C LEU A 9 -4.72 -3.67 15.56
N ALA A 10 -5.45 -3.49 14.46
CA ALA A 10 -5.42 -2.27 13.66
C ALA A 10 -5.85 -1.04 14.48
N ALA A 11 -6.94 -1.15 15.25
CA ALA A 11 -7.39 -0.06 16.12
C ALA A 11 -6.38 0.28 17.22
N LEU A 12 -5.72 -0.71 17.81
CA LEU A 12 -4.62 -0.49 18.77
C LEU A 12 -3.44 0.22 18.13
N ASP A 13 -3.09 -0.13 16.88
CA ASP A 13 -2.04 0.54 16.14
C ASP A 13 -2.41 2.00 15.80
N TRP A 14 -3.67 2.28 15.43
CA TRP A 14 -4.14 3.68 15.25
C TRP A 14 -3.98 4.51 16.52
N VAL A 15 -4.28 3.91 17.69
CA VAL A 15 -4.08 4.56 18.99
C VAL A 15 -2.58 4.76 19.26
N ALA A 16 -1.74 3.78 18.93
CA ALA A 16 -0.29 3.87 19.09
C ALA A 16 0.29 5.03 18.27
N VAL A 17 -0.07 5.15 17.00
CA VAL A 17 0.34 6.25 16.11
C VAL A 17 -0.21 7.59 16.59
N ALA A 18 -1.51 7.68 16.93
CA ALA A 18 -2.12 8.91 17.41
C ALA A 18 -1.50 9.42 18.72
N ARG A 19 -1.09 8.49 19.61
CA ARG A 19 -0.46 8.78 20.90
C ARG A 19 1.06 8.80 20.85
N ARG A 20 1.67 8.48 19.69
CA ARG A 20 3.12 8.37 19.48
C ARG A 20 3.78 7.35 20.43
N ILE A 21 3.14 6.20 20.64
CA ILE A 21 3.63 5.11 21.49
C ILE A 21 4.39 4.11 20.61
N ALA A 22 5.65 4.41 20.27
CA ALA A 22 6.46 3.61 19.36
C ALA A 22 6.55 2.11 19.71
N PRO A 23 6.74 1.67 20.99
CA PRO A 23 6.79 0.23 21.29
C PRO A 23 5.49 -0.51 20.94
N LEU A 24 4.34 0.16 21.07
CA LEU A 24 3.05 -0.44 20.73
C LEU A 24 2.87 -0.52 19.21
N GLU A 25 3.27 0.50 18.47
CA GLU A 25 3.26 0.52 17.00
C GLU A 25 4.14 -0.60 16.43
N TYR A 26 5.36 -0.81 16.94
CA TYR A 26 6.27 -1.87 16.52
C TYR A 26 5.68 -3.29 16.65
N VAL A 27 4.74 -3.49 17.55
CA VAL A 27 4.07 -4.78 17.76
C VAL A 27 2.76 -4.84 16.98
N CYS A 28 1.91 -3.82 17.12
CA CYS A 28 0.54 -3.87 16.60
C CYS A 28 0.48 -3.81 15.07
N LYS A 29 1.35 -3.02 14.42
CA LYS A 29 1.35 -2.88 12.95
C LYS A 29 1.61 -4.21 12.23
N PRO A 30 2.75 -4.91 12.44
CA PRO A 30 2.97 -6.20 11.80
C PRO A 30 2.00 -7.28 12.28
N ALA A 31 1.55 -7.24 13.55
CA ALA A 31 0.56 -8.18 14.05
C ALA A 31 -0.80 -8.02 13.36
N ALA A 32 -1.25 -6.80 13.08
CA ALA A 32 -2.47 -6.55 12.33
C ALA A 32 -2.37 -7.09 10.89
N ALA A 33 -1.26 -6.82 10.19
CA ALA A 33 -1.03 -7.32 8.83
C ALA A 33 -0.99 -8.86 8.79
N LEU A 34 -0.32 -9.50 9.77
CA LEU A 34 -0.32 -10.97 9.92
C LEU A 34 -1.72 -11.52 10.21
N ALA A 35 -2.53 -10.83 11.01
CA ALA A 35 -3.90 -11.25 11.32
C ALA A 35 -4.82 -11.12 10.08
N PHE A 36 -4.64 -10.12 9.22
CA PHE A 36 -5.31 -10.03 7.93
C PHE A 36 -4.87 -11.16 6.99
N LEU A 37 -3.58 -11.50 6.93
CA LEU A 37 -3.08 -12.65 6.19
C LEU A 37 -3.70 -13.96 6.69
N ALA A 38 -3.71 -14.19 8.01
CA ALA A 38 -4.34 -15.35 8.61
C ALA A 38 -5.84 -15.41 8.28
N THR A 39 -6.53 -14.27 8.28
CA THR A 39 -7.93 -14.18 7.86
C THR A 39 -8.10 -14.62 6.41
N ALA A 40 -7.27 -14.11 5.48
CA ALA A 40 -7.32 -14.48 4.06
C ALA A 40 -7.13 -15.98 3.83
N LEU A 41 -6.29 -16.62 4.64
CA LEU A 41 -6.04 -18.08 4.56
C LEU A 41 -7.24 -18.92 5.03
N THR A 42 -8.15 -18.37 5.83
CA THR A 42 -9.28 -19.11 6.43
C THR A 42 -10.63 -18.84 5.76
N LEU A 43 -10.70 -17.85 4.87
CA LEU A 43 -11.93 -17.57 4.11
C LEU A 43 -12.07 -18.51 2.91
N ASP A 44 -13.30 -18.84 2.57
CA ASP A 44 -13.63 -19.55 1.32
C ASP A 44 -13.64 -18.52 0.16
N PRO A 45 -12.66 -18.59 -0.76
CA PRO A 45 -12.54 -17.60 -1.82
C PRO A 45 -13.38 -17.95 -3.03
N ALA A 46 -13.82 -16.96 -3.80
CA ALA A 46 -14.39 -17.16 -5.12
C ALA A 46 -13.37 -17.81 -6.10
N SER A 47 -12.08 -17.48 -5.92
CA SER A 47 -10.98 -18.08 -6.69
C SER A 47 -9.79 -18.40 -5.77
N SER A 48 -9.41 -19.68 -5.72
CA SER A 48 -8.24 -20.13 -4.92
C SER A 48 -6.91 -19.55 -5.43
N ALA A 49 -6.78 -19.37 -6.75
CA ALA A 49 -5.59 -18.78 -7.34
C ALA A 49 -5.49 -17.28 -7.01
N SER A 50 -6.60 -16.53 -7.11
CA SER A 50 -6.65 -15.12 -6.71
C SER A 50 -6.27 -14.94 -5.24
N ARG A 51 -6.86 -15.76 -4.33
CA ARG A 51 -6.52 -15.75 -2.90
C ARG A 51 -5.04 -16.02 -2.65
N THR A 52 -4.46 -17.00 -3.34
CA THR A 52 -3.04 -17.32 -3.16
C THR A 52 -2.16 -16.09 -3.42
N TRP A 53 -2.40 -15.38 -4.52
CA TRP A 53 -1.67 -14.17 -4.84
C TRP A 53 -1.95 -13.03 -3.85
N CYS A 54 -3.18 -12.91 -3.35
CA CYS A 54 -3.52 -11.97 -2.28
C CYS A 54 -2.76 -12.30 -0.99
N CYS A 55 -2.67 -13.56 -0.58
CA CYS A 55 -1.90 -13.98 0.60
C CYS A 55 -0.40 -13.69 0.45
N VAL A 56 0.18 -13.95 -0.73
CA VAL A 56 1.57 -13.59 -1.02
C VAL A 56 1.77 -12.07 -0.89
N ALA A 57 0.86 -11.29 -1.45
CA ALA A 57 0.89 -9.83 -1.32
C ALA A 57 0.86 -9.36 0.14
N LEU A 58 -0.05 -9.91 0.96
CA LEU A 58 -0.14 -9.58 2.38
C LEU A 58 1.15 -9.94 3.14
N GLY A 59 1.81 -11.05 2.77
CA GLY A 59 3.13 -11.40 3.30
C GLY A 59 4.19 -10.34 2.98
N PHE A 60 4.22 -9.83 1.76
CA PHE A 60 5.11 -8.73 1.38
C PHE A 60 4.73 -7.39 2.02
N CYS A 61 3.46 -7.16 2.31
CA CYS A 61 3.03 -6.01 3.12
C CYS A 61 3.63 -6.07 4.53
N VAL A 62 3.63 -7.24 5.21
CA VAL A 62 4.28 -7.40 6.51
C VAL A 62 5.79 -7.07 6.41
N ILE A 63 6.47 -7.55 5.37
CA ILE A 63 7.89 -7.26 5.14
C ILE A 63 8.12 -5.76 4.95
N GLY A 64 7.29 -5.12 4.13
CA GLY A 64 7.33 -3.67 3.89
C GLY A 64 7.11 -2.86 5.17
N ASP A 65 6.12 -3.25 5.98
CA ASP A 65 5.84 -2.61 7.27
C ASP A 65 7.06 -2.68 8.21
N VAL A 66 7.70 -3.85 8.30
CA VAL A 66 8.91 -4.01 9.12
C VAL A 66 10.02 -3.09 8.63
N PHE A 67 10.30 -3.02 7.31
CA PHE A 67 11.33 -2.14 6.77
C PHE A 67 11.04 -0.66 7.06
N LEU A 68 9.81 -0.21 6.89
CA LEU A 68 9.44 1.18 7.13
C LEU A 68 9.48 1.59 8.62
N MET A 69 9.47 0.61 9.55
CA MET A 69 9.60 0.86 10.98
C MET A 69 11.06 0.85 11.47
N LEU A 70 12.01 0.37 10.65
CA LEU A 70 13.41 0.29 11.08
C LEU A 70 14.02 1.68 11.28
N PRO A 71 14.81 1.89 12.36
CA PRO A 71 15.39 3.19 12.66
C PRO A 71 16.48 3.65 11.66
N ARG A 72 16.90 2.77 10.74
CA ARG A 72 17.91 3.03 9.71
C ARG A 72 17.36 3.59 8.39
N ASP A 73 16.13 4.10 8.39
CA ASP A 73 15.43 4.60 7.18
C ASP A 73 15.53 3.65 5.98
N ALA A 74 15.08 2.40 6.20
CA ALA A 74 15.04 1.38 5.15
C ALA A 74 13.86 1.60 4.18
N PHE A 75 13.71 2.85 3.68
CA PHE A 75 12.60 3.24 2.81
C PHE A 75 12.60 2.48 1.49
N LEU A 76 13.73 2.40 0.79
CA LEU A 76 13.80 1.71 -0.51
C LEU A 76 13.52 0.19 -0.40
N PRO A 77 14.08 -0.56 0.57
CA PRO A 77 13.67 -1.93 0.81
C PRO A 77 12.18 -2.08 1.13
N GLY A 78 11.61 -1.16 1.93
CA GLY A 78 10.18 -1.11 2.19
C GLY A 78 9.36 -0.87 0.92
N LEU A 79 9.74 0.13 0.13
CA LEU A 79 9.11 0.45 -1.16
C LEU A 79 9.17 -0.75 -2.11
N ALA A 80 10.31 -1.45 -2.18
CA ALA A 80 10.47 -2.66 -3.01
C ALA A 80 9.54 -3.79 -2.55
N ALA A 81 9.43 -4.03 -1.24
CA ALA A 81 8.51 -5.04 -0.70
C ALA A 81 7.06 -4.71 -1.04
N PHE A 82 6.64 -3.46 -0.88
CA PHE A 82 5.30 -3.03 -1.28
C PHE A 82 5.08 -3.09 -2.80
N ALA A 83 6.10 -2.81 -3.63
CA ALA A 83 5.99 -2.98 -5.08
C ALA A 83 5.73 -4.45 -5.47
N VAL A 84 6.38 -5.41 -4.79
CA VAL A 84 6.07 -6.83 -4.97
C VAL A 84 4.65 -7.15 -4.51
N ALA A 85 4.22 -6.63 -3.36
CA ALA A 85 2.85 -6.79 -2.87
C ALA A 85 1.83 -6.28 -3.90
N GLN A 86 2.02 -5.08 -4.43
CA GLN A 86 1.14 -4.48 -5.45
C GLN A 86 1.12 -5.30 -6.75
N THR A 87 2.27 -5.87 -7.17
CA THR A 87 2.34 -6.75 -8.33
C THR A 87 1.51 -8.03 -8.09
N CYS A 88 1.64 -8.64 -6.92
CA CYS A 88 0.87 -9.82 -6.54
C CYS A 88 -0.64 -9.51 -6.48
N LEU A 89 -1.05 -8.33 -5.96
CA LEU A 89 -2.44 -7.89 -5.98
C LEU A 89 -2.95 -7.66 -7.40
N ALA A 90 -2.15 -7.08 -8.29
CA ALA A 90 -2.53 -6.93 -9.70
C ALA A 90 -2.81 -8.27 -10.36
N VAL A 91 -1.97 -9.29 -10.09
CA VAL A 91 -2.20 -10.67 -10.55
C VAL A 91 -3.47 -11.26 -9.92
N SER A 92 -3.66 -11.07 -8.61
CA SER A 92 -4.86 -11.52 -7.88
C SER A 92 -6.13 -10.99 -8.55
N PHE A 93 -6.19 -9.69 -8.84
CA PHE A 93 -7.35 -9.08 -9.52
C PHE A 93 -7.50 -9.51 -10.99
N ALA A 94 -6.39 -9.70 -11.71
CA ALA A 94 -6.43 -10.18 -13.09
C ALA A 94 -7.00 -11.60 -13.23
N LEU A 95 -7.03 -12.37 -12.13
CA LEU A 95 -7.64 -13.69 -12.04
C LEU A 95 -9.14 -13.66 -11.62
N GLN A 96 -9.74 -12.47 -11.48
CA GLN A 96 -11.13 -12.25 -11.09
C GLN A 96 -11.96 -11.73 -12.29
N ASP A 97 -12.15 -12.54 -13.32
CA ASP A 97 -13.04 -12.28 -14.49
C ASP A 97 -13.01 -10.83 -15.06
N PRO A 98 -11.85 -10.32 -15.48
CA PRO A 98 -11.75 -8.97 -16.04
C PRO A 98 -12.50 -8.89 -17.38
N THR A 99 -13.22 -7.77 -17.60
CA THR A 99 -13.87 -7.49 -18.88
C THR A 99 -13.13 -6.42 -19.68
N ALA A 100 -13.12 -6.56 -21.02
CA ALA A 100 -12.43 -5.61 -21.90
C ALA A 100 -12.94 -4.19 -21.73
N LEU A 101 -14.26 -3.99 -21.57
CA LEU A 101 -14.84 -2.67 -21.35
C LEU A 101 -14.37 -2.03 -20.04
N ARG A 102 -14.41 -2.78 -18.93
CA ARG A 102 -13.92 -2.30 -17.63
C ARG A 102 -12.41 -1.99 -17.68
N LEU A 103 -11.63 -2.82 -18.38
CA LEU A 103 -10.20 -2.60 -18.57
C LEU A 103 -9.93 -1.27 -19.32
N VAL A 104 -10.63 -1.02 -20.43
CA VAL A 104 -10.46 0.25 -21.17
C VAL A 104 -10.82 1.46 -20.30
N ILE A 105 -11.95 1.39 -19.59
CA ILE A 105 -12.35 2.47 -18.67
C ILE A 105 -11.28 2.67 -17.57
N ALA A 106 -10.80 1.58 -16.98
CA ALA A 106 -9.76 1.64 -15.94
C ALA A 106 -8.49 2.31 -16.45
N VAL A 107 -7.99 1.93 -17.63
CA VAL A 107 -6.80 2.51 -18.23
C VAL A 107 -6.99 4.01 -18.49
N VAL A 108 -8.14 4.41 -19.08
CA VAL A 108 -8.44 5.82 -19.37
C VAL A 108 -8.50 6.67 -18.10
N LEU A 109 -8.97 6.13 -16.99
CA LEU A 109 -9.06 6.85 -15.71
C LEU A 109 -7.74 6.86 -14.94
N VAL A 110 -7.07 5.71 -14.85
CA VAL A 110 -5.91 5.53 -13.96
C VAL A 110 -4.64 6.08 -14.58
N VAL A 111 -4.39 5.89 -15.87
CA VAL A 111 -3.13 6.32 -16.50
C VAL A 111 -2.90 7.83 -16.41
N PRO A 112 -3.86 8.71 -16.73
CA PRO A 112 -3.68 10.15 -16.54
C PRO A 112 -3.44 10.54 -15.08
N SER A 113 -4.17 9.89 -14.14
CA SER A 113 -4.00 10.11 -12.72
C SER A 113 -2.60 9.71 -12.22
N ALA A 114 -2.09 8.57 -12.68
CA ALA A 114 -0.73 8.10 -12.38
C ALA A 114 0.34 9.06 -12.94
N VAL A 115 0.15 9.59 -14.16
CA VAL A 115 1.05 10.58 -14.75
C VAL A 115 1.07 11.89 -13.94
N ILE A 116 -0.09 12.34 -13.46
CA ILE A 116 -0.19 13.53 -12.60
C ILE A 116 0.56 13.30 -11.29
N LEU A 117 0.34 12.15 -10.63
CA LEU A 117 1.03 11.79 -9.39
C LEU A 117 2.55 11.66 -9.60
N ALA A 118 2.97 11.01 -10.68
CA ALA A 118 4.39 10.87 -11.02
C ALA A 118 5.06 12.24 -11.20
N ARG A 119 4.45 13.13 -11.99
CA ARG A 119 4.96 14.50 -12.18
C ARG A 119 5.05 15.28 -10.87
N ARG A 120 4.05 15.13 -10.00
CA ARG A 120 4.02 15.79 -8.68
C ARG A 120 5.17 15.32 -7.80
N PHE A 121 5.31 14.01 -7.60
CA PHE A 121 6.28 13.45 -6.66
C PHE A 121 7.71 13.47 -7.21
N VAL A 122 7.91 13.12 -8.47
CA VAL A 122 9.23 13.23 -9.13
C VAL A 122 9.68 14.69 -9.17
N GLY A 123 8.78 15.62 -9.50
CA GLY A 123 9.09 17.04 -9.45
C GLY A 123 9.38 17.57 -8.04
N ALA A 124 8.82 16.97 -6.99
CA ALA A 124 9.16 17.32 -5.60
C ALA A 124 10.56 16.82 -5.23
N VAL A 125 10.90 15.57 -5.57
CA VAL A 125 12.24 15.00 -5.38
C VAL A 125 13.29 15.82 -6.11
N ALA A 126 13.08 16.11 -7.41
CA ALA A 126 14.03 16.88 -8.23
C ALA A 126 14.27 18.33 -7.76
N ARG A 127 13.35 18.90 -6.98
CA ARG A 127 13.53 20.24 -6.37
C ARG A 127 14.20 20.20 -5.00
N GLY A 128 14.75 19.05 -4.60
CA GLY A 128 15.39 18.89 -3.30
C GLY A 128 14.39 18.78 -2.16
N GLY A 129 13.26 18.10 -2.40
CA GLY A 129 12.09 17.90 -1.53
C GLY A 129 12.19 18.56 -0.15
N ASN A 130 11.20 19.34 0.29
CA ASN A 130 11.12 19.92 1.64
C ASN A 130 10.97 18.81 2.70
N GLY A 131 11.81 17.78 2.60
CA GLY A 131 11.98 16.79 3.65
C GLY A 131 12.54 17.51 4.86
N SER A 132 11.79 17.53 5.95
CA SER A 132 12.25 17.85 7.30
C SER A 132 13.73 17.48 7.44
N GLY A 133 14.56 18.41 7.85
CA GLY A 133 16.03 18.50 7.91
C GLY A 133 16.88 17.31 8.36
N ASP A 134 16.35 16.14 8.43
CA ASP A 134 17.03 14.85 8.47
C ASP A 134 17.17 14.40 7.01
N GLY A 135 18.32 14.71 6.42
CA GLY A 135 18.61 14.49 5.01
C GLY A 135 18.04 13.16 4.50
N VAL A 136 17.67 13.11 3.23
CA VAL A 136 17.30 11.87 2.52
C VAL A 136 18.40 10.84 2.81
N GLY A 137 18.21 10.11 3.92
CA GLY A 137 19.29 9.49 4.71
C GLY A 137 19.86 8.19 4.12
N ASP A 138 19.44 7.77 2.92
CA ASP A 138 19.98 6.53 2.33
C ASP A 138 21.28 6.76 1.55
N GLY A 139 21.82 7.98 1.48
CA GLY A 139 23.02 8.24 0.65
C GLY A 139 22.83 7.92 -0.84
N LEU A 140 21.63 7.52 -1.21
CA LEU A 140 21.20 7.19 -2.56
C LEU A 140 20.75 8.48 -3.24
N GLY A 141 21.60 9.02 -4.11
CA GLY A 141 21.28 10.23 -4.88
C GLY A 141 19.99 10.08 -5.69
N ASP A 142 19.44 11.20 -6.15
CA ASP A 142 18.22 11.31 -6.99
C ASP A 142 18.20 10.31 -8.14
N GLY A 143 19.38 9.85 -8.59
CA GLY A 143 19.57 8.85 -9.64
C GLY A 143 18.95 7.48 -9.35
N VAL A 144 18.76 7.08 -8.10
CA VAL A 144 18.12 5.81 -7.73
C VAL A 144 16.68 6.05 -7.28
N LEU A 145 16.42 7.12 -6.55
CA LEU A 145 15.11 7.39 -5.95
C LEU A 145 14.05 7.69 -7.02
N VAL A 146 14.38 8.48 -8.04
CA VAL A 146 13.42 8.85 -9.11
C VAL A 146 12.97 7.62 -9.91
N PRO A 147 13.86 6.76 -10.45
CA PRO A 147 13.41 5.56 -11.15
C PRO A 147 12.67 4.57 -10.25
N ALA A 148 13.05 4.41 -8.97
CA ALA A 148 12.32 3.58 -8.02
C ALA A 148 10.90 4.09 -7.80
N LEU A 149 10.72 5.41 -7.65
CA LEU A 149 9.41 6.03 -7.47
C LEU A 149 8.53 5.90 -8.72
N VAL A 150 9.10 6.10 -9.92
CA VAL A 150 8.38 5.91 -11.19
C VAL A 150 7.94 4.46 -11.35
N LEU A 151 8.82 3.50 -11.08
CA LEU A 151 8.48 2.07 -11.10
C LEU A 151 7.34 1.77 -10.13
N TYR A 152 7.43 2.28 -8.90
CA TYR A 152 6.41 2.07 -7.88
C TYR A 152 5.04 2.62 -8.29
N ILE A 153 4.99 3.86 -8.81
CA ILE A 153 3.74 4.46 -9.30
C ILE A 153 3.17 3.65 -10.46
N THR A 154 4.02 3.12 -11.33
CA THR A 154 3.57 2.26 -12.45
C THR A 154 2.95 0.97 -11.94
N VAL A 155 3.56 0.32 -10.95
CA VAL A 155 3.06 -0.93 -10.38
C VAL A 155 1.74 -0.73 -9.64
N ILE A 156 1.64 0.32 -8.80
CA ILE A 156 0.37 0.60 -8.10
C ILE A 156 -0.76 1.00 -9.07
N ALA A 157 -0.43 1.72 -10.14
CA ALA A 157 -1.40 2.03 -11.20
C ALA A 157 -1.88 0.75 -11.90
N ALA A 158 -0.97 -0.19 -12.21
CA ALA A 158 -1.33 -1.49 -12.79
C ALA A 158 -2.24 -2.29 -11.85
N MET A 159 -1.98 -2.28 -10.54
CA MET A 159 -2.83 -2.93 -9.53
C MET A 159 -4.23 -2.31 -9.52
N VAL A 160 -4.35 -0.97 -9.53
CA VAL A 160 -5.67 -0.29 -9.54
C VAL A 160 -6.41 -0.56 -10.85
N VAL A 161 -5.71 -0.58 -11.99
CA VAL A 161 -6.31 -0.95 -13.30
C VAL A 161 -6.85 -2.37 -13.24
N SER A 162 -6.09 -3.34 -12.72
CA SER A 162 -6.52 -4.73 -12.58
C SER A 162 -7.72 -4.86 -11.64
N ALA A 163 -7.72 -4.13 -10.52
CA ALA A 163 -8.84 -4.10 -9.58
C ALA A 163 -10.12 -3.57 -10.23
N LEU A 164 -10.05 -2.46 -10.97
CA LEU A 164 -11.19 -1.90 -11.68
C LEU A 164 -11.67 -2.80 -12.82
N ALA A 165 -10.79 -3.54 -13.46
CA ALA A 165 -11.12 -4.44 -14.57
C ALA A 165 -11.81 -5.73 -14.11
N GLY A 166 -11.34 -6.37 -13.05
CA GLY A 166 -11.77 -7.70 -12.61
C GLY A 166 -12.30 -7.77 -11.17
N GLY A 167 -11.91 -6.85 -10.30
CA GLY A 167 -12.21 -6.94 -8.87
C GLY A 167 -13.68 -6.74 -8.51
N THR A 168 -14.03 -7.23 -7.33
CA THR A 168 -15.29 -6.93 -6.66
C THR A 168 -15.32 -5.47 -6.20
N VAL A 169 -16.50 -4.92 -5.91
CA VAL A 169 -16.62 -3.53 -5.40
C VAL A 169 -15.78 -3.32 -4.13
N VAL A 170 -15.76 -4.31 -3.24
CA VAL A 170 -14.97 -4.27 -2.00
C VAL A 170 -13.48 -4.31 -2.30
N GLY A 171 -13.05 -5.18 -3.23
CA GLY A 171 -11.65 -5.26 -3.66
C GLY A 171 -11.17 -3.96 -4.33
N VAL A 172 -12.01 -3.35 -5.17
CA VAL A 172 -11.72 -2.03 -5.76
C VAL A 172 -11.56 -0.96 -4.68
N ALA A 173 -12.45 -0.92 -3.68
CA ALA A 173 -12.32 0.00 -2.56
C ALA A 173 -11.00 -0.23 -1.80
N GLY A 174 -10.60 -1.48 -1.59
CA GLY A 174 -9.30 -1.84 -1.00
C GLY A 174 -8.12 -1.30 -1.81
N ALA A 175 -8.14 -1.48 -3.14
CA ALA A 175 -7.11 -0.98 -4.03
C ALA A 175 -6.98 0.56 -4.00
N LEU A 176 -8.11 1.27 -3.97
CA LEU A 176 -8.13 2.73 -3.90
C LEU A 176 -7.66 3.25 -2.53
N LEU A 177 -8.03 2.57 -1.44
CA LEU A 177 -7.53 2.89 -0.09
C LEU A 177 -6.01 2.67 0.01
N PHE A 178 -5.50 1.60 -0.61
CA PHE A 178 -4.06 1.35 -0.66
C PHE A 178 -3.34 2.44 -1.44
N LEU A 179 -3.81 2.79 -2.65
CA LEU A 179 -3.29 3.92 -3.42
C LEU A 179 -3.31 5.23 -2.61
N THR A 180 -4.37 5.47 -1.84
CA THR A 180 -4.50 6.65 -0.99
C THR A 180 -3.43 6.66 0.11
N SER A 181 -3.25 5.54 0.81
CA SER A 181 -2.21 5.38 1.84
C SER A 181 -0.83 5.68 1.28
N ASP A 182 -0.48 5.08 0.14
CA ASP A 182 0.83 5.25 -0.50
C ASP A 182 1.06 6.68 -1.01
N SER A 183 0.00 7.30 -1.55
CA SER A 183 0.06 8.71 -1.96
C SER A 183 0.29 9.64 -0.76
N LEU A 184 -0.28 9.32 0.40
CA LEU A 184 -0.05 10.07 1.64
C LEU A 184 1.38 9.86 2.17
N ILE A 185 1.95 8.66 2.04
CA ILE A 185 3.38 8.41 2.38
C ILE A 185 4.28 9.28 1.48
N ALA A 186 4.05 9.25 0.17
CA ALA A 186 4.82 10.06 -0.78
C ALA A 186 4.67 11.57 -0.52
N GLU A 187 3.45 12.03 -0.23
CA GLU A 187 3.19 13.43 0.12
C GLU A 187 3.92 13.84 1.41
N HIS A 188 3.85 13.00 2.45
CA HIS A 188 4.51 13.24 3.73
C HIS A 188 6.04 13.30 3.58
N ARG A 189 6.60 12.40 2.77
CA ARG A 189 8.05 12.26 2.63
C ARG A 189 8.66 13.28 1.66
N PHE A 190 8.01 13.57 0.54
CA PHE A 190 8.63 14.33 -0.55
C PHE A 190 8.06 15.73 -0.76
N VAL A 191 6.86 16.02 -0.25
CA VAL A 191 6.19 17.31 -0.51
C VAL A 191 6.04 18.13 0.75
N ALA A 192 5.26 17.64 1.73
CA ALA A 192 5.02 18.37 2.97
C ALA A 192 4.60 17.42 4.10
N ALA A 193 5.36 17.36 5.17
CA ALA A 193 5.01 16.62 6.37
C ALA A 193 3.95 17.38 7.20
N ARG A 194 2.81 16.72 7.48
CA ARG A 194 1.73 17.27 8.30
C ARG A 194 1.41 16.32 9.44
N SER A 195 1.03 16.84 10.60
CA SER A 195 0.82 16.06 11.83
C SER A 195 -0.30 15.00 11.76
N TRP A 196 -1.28 15.19 10.89
CA TRP A 196 -2.40 14.25 10.71
C TRP A 196 -2.09 13.07 9.77
N GLN A 197 -1.07 13.22 8.89
CA GLN A 197 -0.77 12.22 7.85
C GLN A 197 -0.41 10.84 8.41
N PRO A 198 0.44 10.69 9.45
CA PRO A 198 0.77 9.36 9.96
C PRO A 198 -0.47 8.53 10.35
N LEU A 199 -1.44 9.17 11.02
CA LEU A 199 -2.69 8.50 11.37
C LEU A 199 -3.53 8.17 10.14
N ALA A 200 -3.66 9.09 9.18
CA ALA A 200 -4.42 8.84 7.95
C ALA A 200 -3.80 7.71 7.11
N ILE A 201 -2.47 7.65 7.01
CA ILE A 201 -1.73 6.59 6.32
C ILE A 201 -2.10 5.24 6.91
N ILE A 202 -1.96 5.07 8.22
CA ILE A 202 -2.16 3.76 8.85
C ILE A 202 -3.63 3.33 8.85
N VAL A 203 -4.57 4.28 9.00
CA VAL A 203 -6.01 3.99 8.92
C VAL A 203 -6.39 3.52 7.52
N THR A 204 -6.00 4.28 6.48
CA THR A 204 -6.30 3.90 5.08
C THR A 204 -5.63 2.59 4.69
N TYR A 205 -4.41 2.33 5.16
CA TYR A 205 -3.70 1.08 4.95
C TYR A 205 -4.42 -0.13 5.55
N HIS A 206 -4.76 -0.10 6.84
CA HIS A 206 -5.46 -1.22 7.48
C HIS A 206 -6.86 -1.46 6.89
N LEU A 207 -7.58 -0.39 6.55
CA LEU A 207 -8.86 -0.52 5.85
C LEU A 207 -8.67 -1.11 4.44
N ALA A 208 -7.57 -0.77 3.76
CA ALA A 208 -7.22 -1.40 2.49
C ALA A 208 -7.00 -2.90 2.65
N LEU A 209 -6.17 -3.34 3.63
CA LEU A 209 -5.93 -4.76 3.90
C LEU A 209 -7.23 -5.52 4.19
N ALA A 210 -8.11 -4.94 5.03
CA ALA A 210 -9.42 -5.53 5.34
C ALA A 210 -10.28 -5.69 4.06
N ALA A 211 -10.37 -4.65 3.24
CA ALA A 211 -11.16 -4.66 2.01
C ALA A 211 -10.56 -5.60 0.95
N LEU A 212 -9.23 -5.68 0.83
CA LEU A 212 -8.56 -6.62 -0.08
C LEU A 212 -8.82 -8.07 0.30
N VAL A 213 -8.81 -8.40 1.60
CA VAL A 213 -9.13 -9.73 2.11
C VAL A 213 -10.60 -10.09 1.85
N LEU A 214 -11.52 -9.18 2.18
CA LEU A 214 -12.95 -9.38 1.97
C LEU A 214 -13.33 -9.40 0.48
N GLY A 215 -12.57 -8.72 -0.35
CA GLY A 215 -12.74 -8.70 -1.80
C GLY A 215 -12.40 -10.04 -2.50
N GLN A 216 -11.89 -11.04 -1.76
CA GLN A 216 -11.66 -12.40 -2.25
C GLN A 216 -12.91 -13.30 -2.15
N LEU A 217 -13.95 -12.88 -1.41
CA LEU A 217 -15.23 -13.57 -1.32
C LEU A 217 -16.08 -13.29 -2.55
#